data_3fd5d54860943b129908939a4739d1af
#
_entry.id   3fd5d54860943b129908939a4739d1af
#
_cell.length_a   1.000
_cell.length_b   1.000
_cell.length_c   1.000
_cell.angle_alpha   90.00
_cell.angle_beta   90.00
_cell.angle_gamma   90.00
#
_symmetry.space_group_name_H-M   'P 1'
#
loop_
_entity.id
_entity.type
_entity.pdbx_description
1 polymer ?
#
loop_
_entity_poly.entity_id
_entity_poly.type
_entity_poly.pdbx_seq_one_letter_code
_entity_poly.pdbx_strand_id
1 'polypeptide(L)'
;KESSAASDVYKRQEINLTKTYIKSHLITQVINADVHKSLLNSVPHQLIGDLAVIYAIDTSEANTYQSDVYGITNNKFEGLKISLKMQDSKLYKLAVENTQQLFPTKIKILSDIVDLGEEAPEASECKALETYVLSNDRDFYGANVLLYPDTINKIREFVKGDAFIVPSSVHEFLIFKTDGLSADILNLSLIHI
;
A
#
# COMPACT_ATOMS: atom_id res chain seq x y z
N LYS A 1 -46.61 -13.10 7.41
CA LYS A 1 -45.48 -13.72 8.15
C LYS A 1 -44.33 -14.00 7.22
N GLU A 2 -43.73 -12.95 6.74
CA GLU A 2 -42.45 -12.98 6.01
C GLU A 2 -41.80 -11.67 6.28
N SER A 3 -40.89 -11.59 7.24
CA SER A 3 -39.87 -10.55 7.32
C SER A 3 -39.04 -10.63 8.63
N SER A 4 -38.51 -11.79 8.98
CA SER A 4 -37.54 -11.84 10.10
C SER A 4 -36.22 -12.51 9.74
N ALA A 5 -36.05 -12.98 8.52
CA ALA A 5 -34.82 -13.67 8.10
C ALA A 5 -33.76 -12.77 7.45
N ALA A 6 -34.11 -11.53 7.09
CA ALA A 6 -33.17 -10.61 6.41
C ALA A 6 -32.39 -9.67 7.36
N SER A 7 -32.77 -9.58 8.64
CA SER A 7 -32.10 -8.68 9.59
C SER A 7 -30.98 -9.32 10.42
N ASP A 8 -30.81 -10.63 10.35
CA ASP A 8 -29.82 -11.34 11.17
C ASP A 8 -28.46 -11.55 10.47
N VAL A 9 -28.31 -11.14 9.20
CA VAL A 9 -27.08 -11.36 8.42
C VAL A 9 -26.00 -10.29 8.70
N TYR A 10 -26.33 -9.21 9.38
CA TYR A 10 -25.38 -8.11 9.68
C TYR A 10 -25.08 -7.92 11.17
N LYS A 11 -25.06 -8.96 11.97
CA LYS A 11 -24.32 -8.89 13.23
C LYS A 11 -22.84 -8.88 12.87
N ARG A 12 -22.25 -7.68 12.80
CA ARG A 12 -20.78 -7.51 12.81
C ARG A 12 -20.27 -8.30 14.02
N GLN A 13 -19.65 -9.45 13.76
CA GLN A 13 -18.88 -10.11 14.81
C GLN A 13 -17.85 -9.07 15.28
N GLU A 14 -17.96 -8.63 16.54
CA GLU A 14 -16.90 -7.84 17.16
C GLU A 14 -15.67 -8.74 17.18
N ILE A 15 -14.69 -8.42 16.34
CA ILE A 15 -13.41 -9.12 16.32
C ILE A 15 -12.78 -8.80 17.67
N ASN A 16 -12.77 -9.78 18.57
CA ASN A 16 -12.14 -9.64 19.87
C ASN A 16 -10.63 -9.77 19.71
N LEU A 17 -10.01 -8.70 19.22
CA LEU A 17 -8.58 -8.64 18.96
C LEU A 17 -7.83 -8.60 20.30
N THR A 18 -7.11 -9.66 20.59
CA THR A 18 -6.23 -9.67 21.76
C THR A 18 -5.11 -8.64 21.60
N LYS A 19 -4.59 -8.14 22.71
CA LYS A 19 -3.46 -7.20 22.73
C LYS A 19 -2.23 -7.76 21.99
N THR A 20 -2.00 -9.06 22.08
CA THR A 20 -0.91 -9.75 21.38
C THR A 20 -1.15 -9.74 19.89
N TYR A 21 -2.37 -10.03 19.44
CA TYR A 21 -2.74 -9.99 18.03
C TYR A 21 -2.56 -8.59 17.44
N ILE A 22 -3.10 -7.57 18.11
CA ILE A 22 -2.96 -6.17 17.68
C ILE A 22 -1.47 -5.80 17.52
N LYS A 23 -0.63 -6.21 18.48
CA LYS A 23 0.80 -5.89 18.44
C LYS A 23 1.51 -6.51 17.24
N SER A 24 1.14 -7.71 16.80
CA SER A 24 1.75 -8.40 15.66
C SER A 24 1.11 -8.08 14.30
N HIS A 25 -0.10 -7.49 14.29
CA HIS A 25 -0.88 -7.22 13.08
C HIS A 25 -1.20 -5.73 12.88
N LEU A 26 -0.62 -4.85 13.70
CA LEU A 26 -0.67 -3.41 13.46
C LEU A 26 0.17 -3.10 12.21
N ILE A 27 -0.45 -2.54 11.20
CA ILE A 27 0.15 -2.24 9.89
C ILE A 27 0.00 -0.78 9.53
N THR A 28 0.76 -0.33 8.54
CA THR A 28 0.60 0.96 7.88
C THR A 28 -0.15 0.81 6.55
N GLN A 29 -0.76 1.90 6.10
CA GLN A 29 -1.29 2.04 4.76
C GLN A 29 -0.90 3.41 4.20
N VAL A 30 -0.49 3.46 2.94
CA VAL A 30 -0.16 4.70 2.22
C VAL A 30 -1.33 5.07 1.32
N ILE A 31 -1.80 6.30 1.46
CA ILE A 31 -2.90 6.85 0.67
C ILE A 31 -2.55 8.24 0.16
N ASN A 32 -3.25 8.73 -0.88
CA ASN A 32 -3.11 10.10 -1.33
C ASN A 32 -3.79 11.04 -0.32
N ALA A 33 -3.04 12.03 0.20
CA ALA A 33 -3.51 12.92 1.26
C ALA A 33 -4.60 13.88 0.76
N ASP A 34 -4.49 14.38 -0.47
CA ASP A 34 -5.43 15.32 -1.04
C ASP A 34 -6.79 14.70 -1.33
N VAL A 35 -6.81 13.49 -1.84
CA VAL A 35 -8.03 12.74 -2.13
C VAL A 35 -8.76 12.33 -0.85
N HIS A 36 -8.03 12.07 0.25
CA HIS A 36 -8.57 11.51 1.48
C HIS A 36 -8.62 12.50 2.65
N LYS A 37 -8.67 13.82 2.40
CA LYS A 37 -8.69 14.87 3.44
C LYS A 37 -9.74 14.65 4.52
N SER A 38 -10.94 14.23 4.15
CA SER A 38 -12.02 13.99 5.11
C SER A 38 -11.71 12.83 6.06
N LEU A 39 -11.10 11.76 5.54
CA LEU A 39 -10.67 10.61 6.34
C LEU A 39 -9.57 11.01 7.32
N LEU A 40 -8.58 11.79 6.88
CA LEU A 40 -7.43 12.21 7.68
C LEU A 40 -7.81 13.03 8.90
N ASN A 41 -8.97 13.71 8.90
CA ASN A 41 -9.48 14.39 10.11
C ASN A 41 -9.84 13.43 11.25
N SER A 42 -10.12 12.16 10.96
CA SER A 42 -10.62 11.17 11.91
C SER A 42 -9.63 10.05 12.25
N VAL A 43 -8.53 9.94 11.50
CA VAL A 43 -7.54 8.89 11.68
C VAL A 43 -6.14 9.46 11.98
N PRO A 44 -5.33 8.76 12.80
CA PRO A 44 -3.94 9.14 13.02
C PRO A 44 -3.16 8.97 11.72
N HIS A 45 -2.37 9.97 11.36
CA HIS A 45 -1.61 9.93 10.11
C HIS A 45 -0.30 10.72 10.20
N GLN A 46 0.62 10.42 9.28
CA GLN A 46 1.83 11.18 9.04
C GLN A 46 1.89 11.54 7.55
N LEU A 47 2.24 12.79 7.24
CA LEU A 47 2.37 13.25 5.86
C LEU A 47 3.80 13.03 5.35
N ILE A 48 3.91 12.54 4.12
CA ILE A 48 5.16 12.40 3.37
C ILE A 48 4.89 12.96 1.97
N GLY A 49 5.21 14.24 1.76
CA GLY A 49 4.81 14.95 0.54
C GLY A 49 3.28 15.00 0.41
N ASP A 50 2.76 14.53 -0.70
CA ASP A 50 1.33 14.40 -1.03
C ASP A 50 0.71 13.06 -0.58
N LEU A 51 1.50 12.22 0.07
CA LEU A 51 1.06 10.95 0.63
C LEU A 51 0.80 11.07 2.13
N ALA A 52 -0.14 10.28 2.62
CA ALA A 52 -0.42 10.09 4.04
C ALA A 52 -0.23 8.63 4.44
N VAL A 53 0.50 8.41 5.53
CA VAL A 53 0.63 7.10 6.18
C VAL A 53 -0.39 7.03 7.30
N ILE A 54 -1.32 6.10 7.21
CA ILE A 54 -2.34 5.80 8.22
C ILE A 54 -2.10 4.41 8.83
N TYR A 55 -2.85 4.09 9.88
CA TYR A 55 -2.69 2.82 10.60
C TYR A 55 -3.94 1.94 10.47
N ALA A 56 -3.70 0.65 10.39
CA ALA A 56 -4.75 -0.37 10.38
C ALA A 56 -4.29 -1.64 11.11
N ILE A 57 -5.22 -2.56 11.32
CA ILE A 57 -4.91 -3.90 11.82
C ILE A 57 -5.24 -4.90 10.70
N ASP A 58 -4.26 -5.70 10.30
CA ASP A 58 -4.50 -6.83 9.41
C ASP A 58 -5.37 -7.86 10.12
N THR A 59 -6.49 -8.21 9.52
CA THR A 59 -7.45 -9.17 10.06
C THR A 59 -7.66 -10.36 9.12
N SER A 60 -6.82 -10.50 8.10
CA SER A 60 -6.92 -11.55 7.09
C SER A 60 -6.90 -12.97 7.69
N GLU A 61 -6.13 -13.18 8.76
CA GLU A 61 -6.08 -14.45 9.46
C GLU A 61 -7.23 -14.66 10.46
N ALA A 62 -7.87 -13.56 10.91
CA ALA A 62 -8.90 -13.62 11.93
C ALA A 62 -10.31 -13.82 11.36
N ASN A 63 -10.52 -13.61 10.05
CA ASN A 63 -11.87 -13.58 9.50
C ASN A 63 -11.92 -13.95 8.01
N THR A 64 -12.60 -15.02 7.68
CA THR A 64 -12.74 -15.55 6.31
C THR A 64 -13.79 -14.81 5.44
N TYR A 65 -14.54 -13.84 6.00
CA TYR A 65 -15.71 -13.25 5.31
C TYR A 65 -15.84 -11.73 5.37
N GLN A 66 -14.88 -11.01 5.95
CA GLN A 66 -14.92 -9.54 6.05
C GLN A 66 -13.62 -8.90 5.54
N SER A 67 -13.64 -7.57 5.37
CA SER A 67 -12.48 -6.78 4.98
C SER A 67 -11.22 -7.22 5.73
N ASP A 68 -10.18 -7.53 4.98
CA ASP A 68 -8.90 -8.00 5.51
C ASP A 68 -8.17 -6.96 6.36
N VAL A 69 -8.73 -5.75 6.50
CA VAL A 69 -8.11 -4.64 7.20
C VAL A 69 -9.11 -3.86 8.03
N TYR A 70 -8.75 -3.59 9.28
CA TYR A 70 -9.53 -2.78 10.22
C TYR A 70 -8.83 -1.44 10.49
N GLY A 71 -9.40 -0.34 9.96
CA GLY A 71 -8.87 1.02 10.13
C GLY A 71 -8.90 1.51 11.58
N ILE A 72 -7.88 2.28 11.97
CA ILE A 72 -7.72 2.82 13.32
C ILE A 72 -8.09 4.30 13.35
N THR A 73 -9.10 4.66 14.17
CA THR A 73 -9.46 6.07 14.44
C THR A 73 -8.52 6.69 15.48
N ASN A 74 -8.52 8.04 15.58
CA ASN A 74 -7.73 8.77 16.57
C ASN A 74 -7.94 8.26 17.99
N ASN A 75 -9.19 8.03 18.41
CA ASN A 75 -9.49 7.53 19.77
C ASN A 75 -8.95 6.13 20.02
N LYS A 76 -9.01 5.25 19.00
CA LYS A 76 -8.45 3.89 19.10
C LYS A 76 -6.93 3.91 19.14
N PHE A 77 -6.30 4.81 18.39
CA PHE A 77 -4.85 4.96 18.40
C PHE A 77 -4.32 5.41 19.77
N GLU A 78 -4.99 6.40 20.39
CA GLU A 78 -4.67 6.81 21.77
C GLU A 78 -4.83 5.63 22.75
N GLY A 79 -5.91 4.88 22.64
CA GLY A 79 -6.13 3.67 23.42
C GLY A 79 -5.02 2.62 23.23
N LEU A 80 -4.51 2.46 22.02
CA LEU A 80 -3.40 1.55 21.71
C LEU A 80 -2.09 2.03 22.36
N LYS A 81 -1.78 3.31 22.29
CA LYS A 81 -0.58 3.89 22.94
C LYS A 81 -0.57 3.56 24.44
N ILE A 82 -1.69 3.79 25.11
CA ILE A 82 -1.85 3.50 26.55
C ILE A 82 -1.72 1.99 26.80
N SER A 83 -2.47 1.19 26.05
CA SER A 83 -2.50 -0.27 26.21
C SER A 83 -1.14 -0.92 25.99
N LEU A 84 -0.42 -0.51 24.97
CA LEU A 84 0.88 -1.06 24.60
C LEU A 84 2.04 -0.38 25.34
N LYS A 85 1.78 0.74 26.04
CA LYS A 85 2.79 1.61 26.70
C LYS A 85 3.85 2.06 25.69
N MET A 86 3.42 2.49 24.49
CA MET A 86 4.27 2.92 23.40
C MET A 86 3.98 4.37 23.01
N GLN A 87 5.01 5.09 22.58
CA GLN A 87 4.94 6.40 21.96
C GLN A 87 4.71 6.25 20.43
N ASP A 88 4.27 7.33 19.79
CA ASP A 88 3.94 7.36 18.36
C ASP A 88 5.06 6.82 17.48
N SER A 89 6.31 7.24 17.72
CA SER A 89 7.48 6.77 16.96
C SER A 89 7.73 5.27 17.07
N LYS A 90 7.47 4.69 18.24
CA LYS A 90 7.60 3.24 18.46
C LYS A 90 6.45 2.46 17.82
N LEU A 91 5.23 3.01 17.85
CA LEU A 91 4.09 2.41 17.16
C LEU A 91 4.27 2.47 15.64
N TYR A 92 4.77 3.58 15.12
CA TYR A 92 5.10 3.71 13.70
C TYR A 92 6.12 2.65 13.26
N LYS A 93 7.24 2.56 13.99
CA LYS A 93 8.29 1.58 13.70
C LYS A 93 7.73 0.15 13.74
N LEU A 94 6.97 -0.19 14.77
CA LEU A 94 6.33 -1.50 14.91
C LEU A 94 5.39 -1.78 13.72
N ALA A 95 4.55 -0.80 13.35
CA ALA A 95 3.62 -0.97 12.24
C ALA A 95 4.34 -1.18 10.90
N VAL A 96 5.41 -0.43 10.61
CA VAL A 96 6.23 -0.61 9.41
C VAL A 96 6.91 -1.98 9.40
N GLU A 97 7.51 -2.41 10.52
CA GLU A 97 8.16 -3.71 10.65
C GLU A 97 7.16 -4.86 10.43
N ASN A 98 5.97 -4.79 11.04
CA ASN A 98 4.92 -5.77 10.82
C ASN A 98 4.46 -5.78 9.37
N THR A 99 4.25 -4.58 8.77
CA THR A 99 3.81 -4.48 7.37
C THR A 99 4.82 -5.15 6.45
N GLN A 100 6.11 -4.91 6.66
CA GLN A 100 7.17 -5.55 5.87
C GLN A 100 7.21 -7.07 6.02
N GLN A 101 6.94 -7.58 7.22
CA GLN A 101 6.91 -9.02 7.48
C GLN A 101 5.67 -9.70 6.89
N LEU A 102 4.50 -9.08 7.02
CA LEU A 102 3.23 -9.62 6.53
C LEU A 102 3.06 -9.45 5.01
N PHE A 103 3.70 -8.43 4.44
CA PHE A 103 3.59 -8.04 3.03
C PHE A 103 4.97 -7.72 2.44
N PRO A 104 5.83 -8.71 2.21
CA PRO A 104 7.18 -8.51 1.67
C PRO A 104 7.18 -7.80 0.32
N THR A 105 8.22 -6.99 0.06
CA THR A 105 8.39 -6.28 -1.21
C THR A 105 8.50 -7.24 -2.39
N LYS A 106 7.78 -6.93 -3.47
CA LYS A 106 7.83 -7.61 -4.75
C LYS A 106 8.04 -6.59 -5.87
N ILE A 107 8.96 -6.88 -6.77
CA ILE A 107 9.22 -6.10 -7.99
C ILE A 107 9.01 -7.03 -9.17
N LYS A 108 8.22 -6.60 -10.15
CA LYS A 108 7.92 -7.34 -11.37
C LYS A 108 8.25 -6.46 -12.58
N ILE A 109 8.63 -7.05 -13.70
CA ILE A 109 8.71 -6.34 -14.97
C ILE A 109 7.28 -6.21 -15.51
N LEU A 110 6.90 -5.02 -15.98
CA LEU A 110 5.54 -4.78 -16.45
C LEU A 110 5.18 -5.66 -17.65
N SER A 111 6.10 -5.90 -18.57
CA SER A 111 5.89 -6.78 -19.74
C SER A 111 5.56 -8.24 -19.36
N ASP A 112 5.99 -8.69 -18.18
CA ASP A 112 5.70 -10.06 -17.73
C ASP A 112 4.29 -10.20 -17.14
N ILE A 113 3.63 -9.06 -16.87
CA ILE A 113 2.30 -9.02 -16.24
C ILE A 113 1.22 -8.77 -17.28
N VAL A 114 1.52 -7.93 -18.27
CA VAL A 114 0.59 -7.54 -19.32
C VAL A 114 0.85 -8.46 -20.53
N ASP A 115 -0.06 -9.39 -20.77
CA ASP A 115 -0.11 -10.13 -22.04
C ASP A 115 -0.56 -9.15 -23.13
N LEU A 116 0.40 -8.45 -23.70
CA LEU A 116 0.22 -7.62 -24.90
C LEU A 116 0.06 -8.57 -26.09
N GLY A 117 -1.15 -9.13 -26.27
CA GLY A 117 -1.46 -10.05 -27.36
C GLY A 117 -0.80 -9.62 -28.67
N GLU A 118 -0.76 -10.51 -29.68
CA GLU A 118 -0.04 -10.37 -30.97
C GLU A 118 -0.31 -9.08 -31.78
N GLU A 119 -1.17 -8.19 -31.31
CA GLU A 119 -1.50 -6.87 -31.89
C GLU A 119 -0.71 -5.70 -31.24
N ALA A 120 0.43 -5.95 -30.61
CA ALA A 120 1.31 -4.84 -30.22
C ALA A 120 1.68 -4.07 -31.51
N PRO A 121 1.41 -2.73 -31.59
CA PRO A 121 1.81 -1.96 -32.78
C PRO A 121 3.31 -2.16 -32.98
N GLU A 122 3.72 -2.45 -34.22
CA GLU A 122 5.12 -2.60 -34.58
C GLU A 122 5.91 -1.50 -33.87
N ALA A 123 6.86 -1.92 -33.02
CA ALA A 123 7.66 -1.04 -32.19
C ALA A 123 8.40 -0.01 -33.04
N SER A 124 7.70 1.06 -33.38
CA SER A 124 8.29 2.23 -34.00
C SER A 124 9.22 2.86 -32.99
N GLU A 125 10.52 2.64 -33.13
CA GLU A 125 11.68 3.40 -32.68
C GLU A 125 11.71 3.98 -31.23
N CYS A 126 10.62 3.95 -30.48
CA CYS A 126 10.63 4.16 -29.03
C CYS A 126 11.11 2.87 -28.37
N LYS A 127 12.37 2.82 -27.93
CA LYS A 127 12.79 1.83 -26.94
C LYS A 127 11.73 1.84 -25.84
N ALA A 128 10.97 0.74 -25.74
CA ALA A 128 9.98 0.60 -24.67
C ALA A 128 10.70 0.88 -23.36
N LEU A 129 10.23 1.90 -22.62
CA LEU A 129 10.79 2.23 -21.31
C LEU A 129 10.68 0.98 -20.46
N GLU A 130 11.84 0.48 -20.01
CA GLU A 130 11.86 -0.63 -19.09
C GLU A 130 11.12 -0.22 -17.82
N THR A 131 9.91 -0.76 -17.66
CA THR A 131 8.97 -0.38 -16.62
C THR A 131 8.78 -1.54 -15.66
N TYR A 132 8.82 -1.25 -14.37
CA TYR A 132 8.63 -2.23 -13.33
C TYR A 132 7.45 -1.84 -12.45
N VAL A 133 6.79 -2.84 -11.89
CA VAL A 133 5.75 -2.69 -10.87
C VAL A 133 6.34 -3.03 -9.52
N LEU A 134 6.30 -2.08 -8.60
CA LEU A 134 6.69 -2.22 -7.21
C LEU A 134 5.44 -2.38 -6.36
N SER A 135 5.28 -3.53 -5.75
CA SER A 135 4.18 -3.87 -4.85
C SER A 135 4.65 -4.80 -3.73
N ASN A 136 3.75 -5.46 -3.08
CA ASN A 136 4.03 -6.55 -2.16
C ASN A 136 3.59 -7.90 -2.77
N ASP A 137 3.87 -8.99 -2.07
CA ASP A 137 3.57 -10.35 -2.50
C ASP A 137 2.07 -10.66 -2.63
N ARG A 138 1.19 -9.89 -1.98
CA ARG A 138 -0.27 -10.02 -2.05
C ARG A 138 -0.92 -9.07 -3.05
N ASP A 139 -0.15 -8.17 -3.68
CA ASP A 139 -0.64 -7.12 -4.59
C ASP A 139 -1.78 -6.27 -3.96
N PHE A 140 -1.75 -6.10 -2.61
CA PHE A 140 -2.76 -5.42 -1.81
C PHE A 140 -2.14 -4.38 -0.87
N TYR A 141 -2.53 -3.11 -0.99
CA TYR A 141 -1.91 -1.96 -0.32
C TYR A 141 -0.38 -1.92 -0.48
N GLY A 142 0.10 -2.32 -1.67
CA GLY A 142 1.53 -2.45 -1.96
C GLY A 142 2.30 -1.14 -1.97
N ALA A 143 1.63 0.03 -1.99
CA ALA A 143 2.30 1.33 -1.83
C ALA A 143 3.08 1.44 -0.49
N ASN A 144 2.73 0.62 0.52
CA ASN A 144 3.46 0.56 1.79
C ASN A 144 4.93 0.19 1.65
N VAL A 145 5.32 -0.50 0.58
CA VAL A 145 6.70 -0.97 0.40
C VAL A 145 7.72 0.16 0.36
N LEU A 146 7.32 1.39 0.01
CA LEU A 146 8.21 2.56 0.06
C LEU A 146 8.63 2.94 1.48
N LEU A 147 7.87 2.52 2.50
CA LEU A 147 8.19 2.78 3.90
C LEU A 147 9.24 1.80 4.45
N TYR A 148 9.51 0.70 3.76
CA TYR A 148 10.41 -0.33 4.27
C TYR A 148 11.88 0.11 4.11
N PRO A 149 12.71 -0.10 5.13
CA PRO A 149 14.08 0.40 5.15
C PRO A 149 14.97 -0.08 4.00
N ASP A 150 14.69 -1.27 3.46
CA ASP A 150 15.51 -1.93 2.43
C ASP A 150 14.98 -1.77 1.00
N THR A 151 13.79 -1.20 0.81
CA THR A 151 13.14 -1.12 -0.51
C THR A 151 13.97 -0.36 -1.54
N ILE A 152 14.55 0.78 -1.15
CA ILE A 152 15.37 1.58 -2.08
C ILE A 152 16.60 0.80 -2.56
N ASN A 153 17.22 0.01 -1.69
CA ASN A 153 18.35 -0.85 -2.07
C ASN A 153 17.91 -1.96 -3.02
N LYS A 154 16.76 -2.60 -2.76
CA LYS A 154 16.18 -3.59 -3.67
C LYS A 154 15.88 -3.02 -5.04
N ILE A 155 15.31 -1.79 -5.10
CA ILE A 155 15.07 -1.10 -6.38
C ILE A 155 16.39 -0.88 -7.11
N ARG A 156 17.44 -0.37 -6.43
CA ARG A 156 18.76 -0.15 -7.04
C ARG A 156 19.38 -1.42 -7.60
N GLU A 157 19.30 -2.52 -6.86
CA GLU A 157 19.83 -3.82 -7.28
C GLU A 157 19.09 -4.36 -8.50
N PHE A 158 17.77 -4.11 -8.58
CA PHE A 158 16.92 -4.61 -9.64
C PHE A 158 17.03 -3.76 -10.91
N VAL A 159 16.88 -2.44 -10.78
CA VAL A 159 16.84 -1.50 -11.93
C VAL A 159 18.23 -1.21 -12.49
N LYS A 160 19.29 -1.22 -11.66
CA LYS A 160 20.69 -0.96 -12.03
C LYS A 160 20.89 0.34 -12.80
N GLY A 161 20.27 1.42 -12.35
CA GLY A 161 20.36 2.74 -12.96
C GLY A 161 19.48 3.76 -12.26
N ASP A 162 19.38 4.94 -12.85
CA ASP A 162 18.47 5.99 -12.39
C ASP A 162 17.04 5.63 -12.79
N ALA A 163 16.09 5.93 -11.92
CA ALA A 163 14.69 5.63 -12.15
C ALA A 163 13.76 6.67 -11.51
N PHE A 164 12.59 6.84 -12.12
CA PHE A 164 11.47 7.54 -11.51
C PHE A 164 10.55 6.53 -10.83
N ILE A 165 10.10 6.86 -9.62
CA ILE A 165 9.10 6.08 -8.88
C ILE A 165 7.82 6.91 -8.87
N VAL A 166 6.78 6.40 -9.52
CA VAL A 166 5.52 7.10 -9.74
C VAL A 166 4.39 6.34 -9.05
N PRO A 167 3.60 6.98 -8.16
CA PRO A 167 2.44 6.34 -7.57
C PRO A 167 1.39 6.04 -8.65
N SER A 168 1.01 4.78 -8.79
CA SER A 168 -0.04 4.34 -9.70
C SER A 168 -1.37 4.18 -8.94
N SER A 169 -1.32 3.54 -7.79
CA SER A 169 -2.48 3.33 -6.94
C SER A 169 -2.06 3.13 -5.49
N VAL A 170 -3.02 2.90 -4.59
CA VAL A 170 -2.71 2.47 -3.21
C VAL A 170 -2.08 1.07 -3.15
N HIS A 171 -2.13 0.34 -4.26
CA HIS A 171 -1.65 -1.04 -4.36
C HIS A 171 -0.24 -1.15 -4.92
N GLU A 172 0.25 -0.12 -5.65
CA GLU A 172 1.51 -0.22 -6.38
C GLU A 172 2.11 1.12 -6.77
N PHE A 173 3.41 1.09 -7.07
CA PHE A 173 4.15 2.11 -7.77
C PHE A 173 4.66 1.58 -9.10
N LEU A 174 4.76 2.45 -10.09
CA LEU A 174 5.50 2.19 -11.31
C LEU A 174 6.92 2.74 -11.18
N ILE A 175 7.89 1.98 -11.64
CA ILE A 175 9.29 2.38 -11.71
C ILE A 175 9.68 2.45 -13.17
N PHE A 176 10.08 3.63 -13.62
CA PHE A 176 10.55 3.87 -14.98
C PHE A 176 12.05 4.08 -14.97
N LYS A 177 12.80 3.20 -15.62
CA LYS A 177 14.23 3.38 -15.81
C LYS A 177 14.47 4.53 -16.77
N THR A 178 15.32 5.49 -16.38
CA THR A 178 15.40 6.75 -17.10
C THR A 178 16.30 6.69 -18.33
N ASP A 179 17.38 5.91 -18.31
CA ASP A 179 18.38 5.81 -19.39
C ASP A 179 18.61 7.14 -20.14
N GLY A 180 18.61 8.26 -19.41
CA GLY A 180 18.77 9.61 -19.97
C GLY A 180 17.46 10.37 -20.27
N LEU A 181 16.30 9.85 -19.90
CA LEU A 181 15.02 10.55 -20.06
C LEU A 181 14.84 11.64 -19.01
N SER A 182 14.25 12.77 -19.42
CA SER A 182 13.89 13.85 -18.49
C SER A 182 12.49 13.61 -17.89
N ALA A 183 12.24 14.21 -16.72
CA ALA A 183 10.94 14.17 -16.06
C ALA A 183 9.80 14.73 -16.94
N ASP A 184 10.10 15.66 -17.86
CA ASP A 184 9.13 16.26 -18.78
C ASP A 184 8.56 15.24 -19.77
N ILE A 185 9.38 14.29 -20.23
CA ILE A 185 8.94 13.20 -21.13
C ILE A 185 7.97 12.27 -20.41
N LEU A 186 8.23 11.96 -19.13
CA LEU A 186 7.33 11.13 -18.32
C LEU A 186 5.99 11.83 -18.07
N ASN A 187 5.99 13.12 -17.76
CA ASN A 187 4.74 13.87 -17.58
C ASN A 187 3.86 13.84 -18.82
N LEU A 188 4.44 13.94 -20.01
CA LEU A 188 3.69 13.82 -21.27
C LEU A 188 3.12 12.40 -21.49
N SER A 189 3.83 11.36 -21.07
CA SER A 189 3.37 9.97 -21.20
C SER A 189 2.22 9.63 -20.24
N LEU A 190 2.25 10.17 -19.01
CA LEU A 190 1.21 9.93 -17.99
C LEU A 190 -0.10 10.66 -18.26
N ILE A 191 -0.11 11.73 -19.05
CA ILE A 191 -1.33 12.45 -19.46
C ILE A 191 -2.16 11.64 -20.48
N HIS A 192 -1.56 10.66 -21.15
CA HIS A 192 -2.21 9.87 -22.20
C HIS A 192 -2.66 8.47 -21.75
N ILE A 193 -2.51 8.12 -20.46
CA ILE A 193 -3.06 6.93 -19.84
C ILE A 193 -4.30 7.30 -19.02
#